data_69460dedebd8a616ce3f60618f700db1
#
_entry.id   69460dedebd8a616ce3f60618f700db1
#
_cell.length_a   1.000
_cell.length_b   1.000
_cell.length_c   1.000
_cell.angle_alpha   90.00
_cell.angle_beta   90.00
_cell.angle_gamma   90.00
#
_symmetry.space_group_name_H-M   'P 1'
#
loop_
_entity.id
_entity.type
_entity.pdbx_description
1 polymer ?
#
loop_
_entity_poly.entity_id
_entity_poly.type
_entity_poly.pdbx_seq_one_letter_code
_entity_poly.pdbx_strand_id
1 'polypeptide(L)'
;MEKGGKIQYPGVSMGGKIYSLRMAKRMTQEQLAGVLCVSPAAVSKWERNLANPNIEMLWALADFFECTIDELVGRTVARVAQVGEWDEDKLRLLAVAGDLLQCSEISRMQGLLAMEEAVPRLESGSRFLAFAIHYVMYAFMLQMDLERSFRLLENYVKALPERERAEGEMVAGTLKLIFSGECEDSIRECAASYIGMDYRERRGNKSMGTVLKESR
;
A
#
# COMPACT_ATOMS: atom_id res chain seq x y z
N MET A 1 -38.76 23.84 -5.15
CA MET A 1 -37.55 24.18 -4.40
C MET A 1 -37.20 22.97 -3.55
N GLU A 2 -36.42 22.05 -4.10
CA GLU A 2 -35.97 20.84 -3.36
C GLU A 2 -34.84 21.23 -2.41
N LYS A 3 -35.04 20.96 -1.14
CA LYS A 3 -34.00 21.09 -0.13
C LYS A 3 -32.98 19.98 -0.34
N GLY A 4 -31.77 20.35 -0.77
CA GLY A 4 -30.65 19.43 -0.89
C GLY A 4 -30.42 18.67 0.42
N GLY A 5 -30.67 17.37 0.41
CA GLY A 5 -30.43 16.48 1.53
C GLY A 5 -28.93 16.47 1.84
N LYS A 6 -28.58 16.87 3.06
CA LYS A 6 -27.22 16.68 3.57
C LYS A 6 -26.95 15.17 3.62
N ILE A 7 -25.99 14.72 2.86
CA ILE A 7 -25.49 13.33 2.97
C ILE A 7 -24.86 13.20 4.35
N GLN A 8 -25.54 12.50 5.24
CA GLN A 8 -25.09 12.26 6.60
C GLN A 8 -24.28 10.97 6.59
N TYR A 9 -22.97 11.08 6.71
CA TYR A 9 -22.09 9.93 6.85
C TYR A 9 -22.16 9.41 8.29
N PRO A 10 -22.31 8.09 8.52
CA PRO A 10 -22.24 7.53 9.86
C PRO A 10 -20.79 7.56 10.34
N GLY A 11 -20.48 8.50 11.23
CA GLY A 11 -19.15 8.69 11.82
C GLY A 11 -19.12 9.93 12.69
N VAL A 12 -18.07 10.10 13.46
CA VAL A 12 -17.84 11.31 14.26
C VAL A 12 -17.74 12.48 13.28
N SER A 13 -18.57 13.52 13.47
CA SER A 13 -18.54 14.70 12.61
C SER A 13 -17.17 15.39 12.67
N MET A 14 -16.77 16.08 11.59
CA MET A 14 -15.52 16.86 11.56
C MET A 14 -15.38 17.79 12.77
N GLY A 15 -16.44 18.49 13.12
CA GLY A 15 -16.43 19.36 14.32
C GLY A 15 -16.21 18.59 15.60
N GLY A 16 -16.83 17.42 15.76
CA GLY A 16 -16.59 16.52 16.89
C GLY A 16 -15.14 16.00 16.93
N LYS A 17 -14.52 15.78 15.77
CA LYS A 17 -13.11 15.37 15.69
C LYS A 17 -12.17 16.53 16.08
N ILE A 18 -12.40 17.74 15.56
CA ILE A 18 -11.64 18.93 15.94
C ILE A 18 -11.72 19.15 17.46
N TYR A 19 -12.94 19.06 18.02
CA TYR A 19 -13.15 19.17 19.48
C TYR A 19 -12.33 18.13 20.26
N SER A 20 -12.41 16.84 19.87
CA SER A 20 -11.73 15.76 20.58
C SER A 20 -10.20 15.90 20.51
N LEU A 21 -9.65 16.28 19.35
CA LEU A 21 -8.21 16.51 19.17
C LEU A 21 -7.70 17.70 19.99
N ARG A 22 -8.46 18.81 20.02
CA ARG A 22 -8.15 19.96 20.87
C ARG A 22 -8.17 19.59 22.36
N MET A 23 -9.18 18.84 22.80
CA MET A 23 -9.28 18.37 24.18
C MET A 23 -8.14 17.43 24.57
N ALA A 24 -7.71 16.56 23.65
CA ALA A 24 -6.57 15.68 23.86
C ALA A 24 -5.25 16.47 24.08
N LYS A 25 -5.08 17.61 23.38
CA LYS A 25 -3.96 18.54 23.61
C LYS A 25 -4.21 19.53 24.78
N ARG A 26 -5.32 19.39 25.52
CA ARG A 26 -5.72 20.25 26.67
C ARG A 26 -5.78 21.74 26.34
N MET A 27 -6.21 22.10 25.15
CA MET A 27 -6.26 23.48 24.66
C MET A 27 -7.66 24.07 24.80
N THR A 28 -7.76 25.40 25.00
CA THR A 28 -9.00 26.14 24.86
C THR A 28 -9.28 26.49 23.39
N GLN A 29 -10.52 26.90 23.06
CA GLN A 29 -10.86 27.37 21.70
C GLN A 29 -10.05 28.62 21.32
N GLU A 30 -9.78 29.52 22.27
CA GLU A 30 -8.93 30.69 22.07
C GLU A 30 -7.48 30.30 21.74
N GLN A 31 -6.94 29.30 22.43
CA GLN A 31 -5.56 28.83 22.18
C GLN A 31 -5.42 28.20 20.80
N LEU A 32 -6.39 27.35 20.41
CA LEU A 32 -6.39 26.78 19.06
C LEU A 32 -6.56 27.87 17.98
N ALA A 33 -7.44 28.83 18.22
CA ALA A 33 -7.68 29.96 17.34
C ALA A 33 -6.41 30.81 17.16
N GLY A 34 -5.65 31.04 18.23
CA GLY A 34 -4.38 31.74 18.19
C GLY A 34 -3.33 31.02 17.33
N VAL A 35 -3.21 29.70 17.46
CA VAL A 35 -2.29 28.89 16.65
C VAL A 35 -2.63 28.94 15.15
N LEU A 36 -3.93 28.90 14.83
CA LEU A 36 -4.41 28.90 13.45
C LEU A 36 -4.62 30.30 12.86
N CYS A 37 -4.30 31.35 13.61
CA CYS A 37 -4.53 32.74 13.21
C CYS A 37 -5.99 33.04 12.80
N VAL A 38 -6.98 32.46 13.51
CA VAL A 38 -8.41 32.66 13.29
C VAL A 38 -9.10 33.19 14.53
N SER A 39 -10.39 33.58 14.43
CA SER A 39 -11.16 33.97 15.60
C SER A 39 -11.62 32.77 16.44
N PRO A 40 -11.73 32.86 17.77
CA PRO A 40 -12.30 31.81 18.62
C PRO A 40 -13.73 31.41 18.18
N ALA A 41 -14.50 32.39 17.68
CA ALA A 41 -15.83 32.14 17.13
C ALA A 41 -15.83 31.24 15.90
N ALA A 42 -14.76 31.26 15.07
CA ALA A 42 -14.60 30.34 13.93
C ALA A 42 -14.39 28.91 14.42
N VAL A 43 -13.47 28.69 15.37
CA VAL A 43 -13.23 27.38 15.99
C VAL A 43 -14.52 26.84 16.63
N SER A 44 -15.24 27.67 17.38
CA SER A 44 -16.53 27.29 17.99
C SER A 44 -17.58 26.88 16.96
N LYS A 45 -17.66 27.56 15.80
CA LYS A 45 -18.57 27.19 14.71
C LYS A 45 -18.19 25.88 14.09
N TRP A 46 -16.90 25.63 13.88
CA TRP A 46 -16.40 24.36 13.33
C TRP A 46 -16.73 23.19 14.25
N GLU A 47 -16.43 23.30 15.56
CA GLU A 47 -16.71 22.25 16.54
C GLU A 47 -18.20 21.90 16.66
N ARG A 48 -19.06 22.88 16.44
CA ARG A 48 -20.53 22.70 16.43
C ARG A 48 -21.10 22.33 15.08
N ASN A 49 -20.27 22.13 14.06
CA ASN A 49 -20.67 21.88 12.65
C ASN A 49 -21.59 22.97 12.05
N LEU A 50 -21.46 24.20 12.52
CA LEU A 50 -22.19 25.36 12.00
C LEU A 50 -21.48 26.01 10.79
N ALA A 51 -20.20 25.78 10.66
CA ALA A 51 -19.37 26.15 9.50
C ALA A 51 -18.28 25.10 9.31
N ASN A 52 -17.72 25.03 8.11
CA ASN A 52 -16.57 24.18 7.80
C ASN A 52 -15.32 25.06 7.66
N PRO A 53 -14.13 24.59 8.09
CA PRO A 53 -12.86 25.18 7.72
C PRO A 53 -12.70 25.17 6.18
N ASN A 54 -12.01 26.16 5.63
CA ASN A 54 -11.59 26.09 4.23
C ASN A 54 -10.42 25.09 4.08
N ILE A 55 -10.03 24.81 2.84
CA ILE A 55 -9.00 23.82 2.54
C ILE A 55 -7.65 24.15 3.21
N GLU A 56 -7.26 25.41 3.25
CA GLU A 56 -6.02 25.86 3.90
C GLU A 56 -6.05 25.63 5.41
N MET A 57 -7.20 25.85 6.03
CA MET A 57 -7.39 25.59 7.46
C MET A 57 -7.46 24.09 7.75
N LEU A 58 -7.97 23.27 6.83
CA LEU A 58 -7.93 21.82 6.98
C LEU A 58 -6.49 21.30 6.97
N TRP A 59 -5.62 21.81 6.11
CA TRP A 59 -4.19 21.48 6.11
C TRP A 59 -3.53 21.92 7.41
N ALA A 60 -3.73 23.17 7.83
CA ALA A 60 -3.16 23.69 9.07
C ALA A 60 -3.62 22.90 10.31
N LEU A 61 -4.89 22.48 10.35
CA LEU A 61 -5.43 21.64 11.42
C LEU A 61 -4.82 20.24 11.40
N ALA A 62 -4.69 19.62 10.21
CA ALA A 62 -4.10 18.29 10.04
C ALA A 62 -2.63 18.28 10.47
N ASP A 63 -1.84 19.26 10.04
CA ASP A 63 -0.44 19.44 10.44
C ASP A 63 -0.30 19.69 11.94
N PHE A 64 -1.13 20.58 12.50
CA PHE A 64 -1.07 20.91 13.94
C PHE A 64 -1.43 19.74 14.84
N PHE A 65 -2.42 18.94 14.42
CA PHE A 65 -2.86 17.76 15.17
C PHE A 65 -2.10 16.48 14.79
N GLU A 66 -1.17 16.56 13.85
CA GLU A 66 -0.37 15.42 13.36
C GLU A 66 -1.28 14.25 12.90
N CYS A 67 -2.34 14.60 12.15
CA CYS A 67 -3.30 13.64 11.63
C CYS A 67 -3.55 13.87 10.13
N THR A 68 -4.17 12.91 9.45
CA THR A 68 -4.55 13.08 8.05
C THR A 68 -5.82 13.93 7.92
N ILE A 69 -6.01 14.57 6.77
CA ILE A 69 -7.25 15.31 6.47
C ILE A 69 -8.47 14.38 6.53
N ASP A 70 -8.32 13.12 6.07
CA ASP A 70 -9.39 12.13 6.12
C ASP A 70 -9.80 11.81 7.57
N GLU A 71 -8.85 11.70 8.48
CA GLU A 71 -9.13 11.56 9.92
C GLU A 71 -9.81 12.80 10.50
N LEU A 72 -9.40 13.99 10.06
CA LEU A 72 -9.95 15.25 10.55
C LEU A 72 -11.39 15.46 10.08
N VAL A 73 -11.72 15.14 8.82
CA VAL A 73 -13.09 15.29 8.28
C VAL A 73 -14.05 14.20 8.75
N GLY A 74 -13.58 13.31 9.66
CA GLY A 74 -14.40 12.20 10.12
C GLY A 74 -14.69 11.18 9.01
N ARG A 75 -14.02 11.28 7.89
CA ARG A 75 -13.75 10.14 7.02
C ARG A 75 -12.74 9.27 7.73
N THR A 76 -13.10 8.87 8.98
CA THR A 76 -12.39 7.72 9.48
C THR A 76 -12.41 6.73 8.33
N VAL A 77 -11.28 6.31 8.02
CA VAL A 77 -10.84 5.08 7.43
C VAL A 77 -11.66 3.86 7.90
N ALA A 78 -12.92 4.04 8.22
CA ALA A 78 -13.93 3.00 8.30
C ALA A 78 -14.11 2.30 6.94
N ARG A 79 -13.58 2.88 5.85
CA ARG A 79 -13.33 2.17 4.60
C ARG A 79 -12.00 1.40 4.60
N VAL A 80 -11.06 1.73 5.47
CA VAL A 80 -9.86 0.92 5.73
C VAL A 80 -10.12 -0.09 6.85
N ALA A 81 -11.06 0.16 7.77
CA ALA A 81 -11.47 -0.83 8.78
C ALA A 81 -12.56 -1.81 8.30
N GLN A 82 -13.21 -1.58 7.14
CA GLN A 82 -14.00 -2.59 6.42
C GLN A 82 -13.22 -3.28 5.30
N VAL A 83 -12.06 -2.78 5.00
CA VAL A 83 -11.05 -3.54 4.28
C VAL A 83 -10.24 -4.19 5.39
N GLY A 84 -10.59 -5.41 5.77
CA GLY A 84 -9.98 -6.16 6.86
C GLY A 84 -8.48 -5.92 6.93
N GLU A 85 -7.96 -5.79 8.15
CA GLU A 85 -6.51 -5.79 8.36
C GLU A 85 -5.95 -6.84 7.42
N TRP A 86 -5.01 -6.41 6.56
CA TRP A 86 -4.33 -7.36 5.71
C TRP A 86 -3.71 -8.35 6.67
N ASP A 87 -4.09 -9.63 6.54
CA ASP A 87 -3.47 -10.62 7.36
C ASP A 87 -1.95 -10.62 7.07
N GLU A 88 -1.17 -11.10 8.00
CA GLU A 88 0.29 -11.11 7.93
C GLU A 88 0.78 -11.77 6.62
N ASP A 89 0.04 -12.76 6.12
CA ASP A 89 0.38 -13.46 4.88
C ASP A 89 0.17 -12.58 3.64
N LYS A 90 -0.89 -11.78 3.60
CA LYS A 90 -1.10 -10.80 2.52
C LYS A 90 -0.08 -9.66 2.53
N LEU A 91 0.31 -9.17 3.72
CA LEU A 91 1.36 -8.15 3.85
C LEU A 91 2.70 -8.70 3.34
N ARG A 92 3.01 -9.97 3.65
CA ARG A 92 4.20 -10.63 3.14
C ARG A 92 4.17 -10.77 1.62
N LEU A 93 3.05 -11.19 1.03
CA LEU A 93 2.89 -11.27 -0.43
C LEU A 93 3.06 -9.90 -1.10
N LEU A 94 2.55 -8.82 -0.49
CA LEU A 94 2.75 -7.46 -0.98
C LEU A 94 4.22 -7.05 -1.02
N ALA A 95 4.97 -7.34 0.05
CA ALA A 95 6.40 -7.02 0.11
C ALA A 95 7.17 -7.78 -0.98
N VAL A 96 6.89 -9.08 -1.14
CA VAL A 96 7.51 -9.91 -2.18
C VAL A 96 7.13 -9.44 -3.59
N ALA A 97 5.88 -9.03 -3.81
CA ALA A 97 5.44 -8.45 -5.09
C ALA A 97 6.18 -7.13 -5.39
N GLY A 98 6.45 -6.31 -4.38
CA GLY A 98 7.28 -5.11 -4.51
C GLY A 98 8.70 -5.43 -4.98
N ASP A 99 9.34 -6.41 -4.36
CA ASP A 99 10.67 -6.88 -4.75
C ASP A 99 10.70 -7.46 -6.17
N LEU A 100 9.68 -8.21 -6.58
CA LEU A 100 9.56 -8.75 -7.94
C LEU A 100 9.45 -7.63 -8.99
N LEU A 101 8.70 -6.57 -8.69
CA LEU A 101 8.64 -5.40 -9.59
C LEU A 101 9.98 -4.68 -9.66
N GLN A 102 10.68 -4.53 -8.55
CA GLN A 102 12.03 -3.98 -8.53
C GLN A 102 13.00 -4.85 -9.35
N CYS A 103 12.93 -6.18 -9.21
CA CYS A 103 13.70 -7.11 -10.05
C CYS A 103 13.38 -6.94 -11.53
N SER A 104 12.12 -6.76 -11.91
CA SER A 104 11.70 -6.48 -13.28
C SER A 104 12.33 -5.19 -13.82
N GLU A 105 12.31 -4.11 -13.04
CA GLU A 105 12.92 -2.84 -13.41
C GLU A 105 14.44 -2.99 -13.60
N ILE A 106 15.13 -3.63 -12.64
CA ILE A 106 16.58 -3.90 -12.71
C ILE A 106 16.92 -4.72 -13.94
N SER A 107 16.17 -5.79 -14.23
CA SER A 107 16.42 -6.65 -15.38
C SER A 107 16.31 -5.91 -16.71
N ARG A 108 15.37 -4.99 -16.84
CA ARG A 108 15.18 -4.16 -18.05
C ARG A 108 16.25 -3.09 -18.21
N MET A 109 16.68 -2.47 -17.12
CA MET A 109 17.62 -1.35 -17.15
C MET A 109 19.07 -1.82 -17.19
N GLN A 110 19.40 -2.89 -16.50
CA GLN A 110 20.78 -3.34 -16.24
C GLN A 110 21.05 -4.78 -16.72
N GLY A 111 19.99 -5.48 -17.16
CA GLY A 111 20.06 -6.87 -17.60
C GLY A 111 19.80 -7.88 -16.48
N LEU A 112 19.53 -9.13 -16.87
CA LEU A 112 19.14 -10.20 -15.95
C LEU A 112 20.20 -10.47 -14.86
N LEU A 113 21.49 -10.38 -15.18
CA LEU A 113 22.57 -10.62 -14.21
C LEU A 113 22.54 -9.66 -13.03
N ALA A 114 22.11 -8.42 -13.23
CA ALA A 114 22.01 -7.42 -12.16
C ALA A 114 20.96 -7.76 -11.10
N MET A 115 19.99 -8.63 -11.41
CA MET A 115 19.02 -9.10 -10.43
C MET A 115 19.66 -9.89 -9.31
N GLU A 116 20.67 -10.72 -9.60
CA GLU A 116 21.39 -11.51 -8.60
C GLU A 116 22.14 -10.62 -7.62
N GLU A 117 22.75 -9.55 -8.10
CA GLU A 117 23.43 -8.55 -7.27
C GLU A 117 22.45 -7.74 -6.40
N ALA A 118 21.19 -7.66 -6.80
CA ALA A 118 20.16 -6.94 -6.07
C ALA A 118 19.56 -7.76 -4.92
N VAL A 119 19.65 -9.09 -4.91
CA VAL A 119 19.07 -9.98 -3.90
C VAL A 119 19.34 -9.53 -2.45
N PRO A 120 20.57 -9.13 -2.05
CA PRO A 120 20.83 -8.68 -0.68
C PRO A 120 20.13 -7.37 -0.27
N ARG A 121 19.56 -6.64 -1.25
CA ARG A 121 18.92 -5.34 -1.05
C ARG A 121 17.39 -5.42 -1.09
N LEU A 122 16.84 -6.62 -1.32
CA LEU A 122 15.40 -6.85 -1.35
C LEU A 122 14.80 -6.66 0.04
N GLU A 123 13.65 -6.01 0.11
CA GLU A 123 13.05 -5.56 1.38
C GLU A 123 12.21 -6.65 2.07
N SER A 124 11.61 -7.59 1.29
CA SER A 124 10.72 -8.63 1.83
C SER A 124 11.42 -9.65 2.71
N GLY A 125 12.73 -9.81 2.54
CA GLY A 125 13.49 -10.86 3.20
C GLY A 125 13.06 -12.29 2.81
N SER A 126 12.35 -12.46 1.69
CA SER A 126 11.85 -13.75 1.22
C SER A 126 13.02 -14.69 0.86
N ARG A 127 13.12 -15.77 1.61
CA ARG A 127 14.12 -16.82 1.36
C ARG A 127 13.86 -17.54 0.04
N PHE A 128 12.57 -17.73 -0.29
CA PHE A 128 12.22 -18.41 -1.53
C PHE A 128 12.50 -17.54 -2.76
N LEU A 129 12.23 -16.23 -2.69
CA LEU A 129 12.56 -15.30 -3.77
C LEU A 129 14.06 -15.28 -4.05
N ALA A 130 14.90 -15.16 -3.01
CA ALA A 130 16.34 -15.20 -3.14
C ALA A 130 16.81 -16.51 -3.78
N PHE A 131 16.31 -17.66 -3.27
CA PHE A 131 16.60 -18.98 -3.84
C PHE A 131 16.18 -19.06 -5.31
N ALA A 132 14.97 -18.62 -5.66
CA ALA A 132 14.42 -18.71 -7.01
C ALA A 132 15.25 -17.89 -8.01
N ILE A 133 15.66 -16.67 -7.64
CA ILE A 133 16.53 -15.84 -8.48
C ILE A 133 17.85 -16.57 -8.75
N HIS A 134 18.56 -17.01 -7.71
CA HIS A 134 19.84 -17.74 -7.87
C HIS A 134 19.66 -19.01 -8.70
N TYR A 135 18.60 -19.78 -8.44
CA TYR A 135 18.32 -21.01 -9.19
C TYR A 135 18.11 -20.76 -10.67
N VAL A 136 17.25 -19.79 -11.04
CA VAL A 136 16.96 -19.50 -12.46
C VAL A 136 18.17 -18.89 -13.14
N MET A 137 18.95 -18.04 -12.45
CA MET A 137 20.21 -17.51 -12.97
C MET A 137 21.22 -18.61 -13.22
N TYR A 138 21.37 -19.54 -12.29
CA TYR A 138 22.25 -20.71 -12.49
C TYR A 138 21.80 -21.57 -13.67
N ALA A 139 20.50 -21.85 -13.80
CA ALA A 139 19.93 -22.59 -14.91
C ALA A 139 20.17 -21.85 -16.26
N PHE A 140 20.04 -20.53 -16.28
CA PHE A 140 20.33 -19.69 -17.44
C PHE A 140 21.80 -19.76 -17.84
N MET A 141 22.74 -19.71 -16.90
CA MET A 141 24.17 -19.85 -17.15
C MET A 141 24.52 -21.25 -17.73
N LEU A 142 23.79 -22.27 -17.31
CA LEU A 142 23.93 -23.63 -17.86
C LEU A 142 23.24 -23.82 -19.22
N GLN A 143 22.67 -22.76 -19.79
CA GLN A 143 21.90 -22.81 -21.04
C GLN A 143 20.74 -23.82 -21.00
N MET A 144 20.15 -24.00 -19.83
CA MET A 144 18.96 -24.82 -19.70
C MET A 144 17.77 -24.14 -20.37
N ASP A 145 16.90 -24.96 -20.97
CA ASP A 145 15.61 -24.46 -21.48
C ASP A 145 14.78 -23.78 -20.38
N LEU A 146 14.27 -22.60 -20.69
CA LEU A 146 13.56 -21.77 -19.73
C LEU A 146 12.33 -22.48 -19.16
N GLU A 147 11.54 -23.10 -20.02
CA GLU A 147 10.33 -23.84 -19.60
C GLU A 147 10.68 -25.01 -18.67
N ARG A 148 11.76 -25.71 -18.96
CA ARG A 148 12.26 -26.79 -18.13
C ARG A 148 12.72 -26.28 -16.77
N SER A 149 13.42 -25.15 -16.75
CA SER A 149 13.91 -24.53 -15.50
C SER A 149 12.76 -24.14 -14.59
N PHE A 150 11.72 -23.49 -15.12
CA PHE A 150 10.55 -23.11 -14.34
C PHE A 150 9.70 -24.30 -13.90
N ARG A 151 9.58 -25.34 -14.73
CA ARG A 151 8.91 -26.60 -14.31
C ARG A 151 9.62 -27.27 -13.12
N LEU A 152 10.94 -27.21 -13.09
CA LEU A 152 11.70 -27.70 -11.94
C LEU A 152 11.52 -26.79 -10.72
N LEU A 153 11.50 -25.47 -10.91
CA LEU A 153 11.22 -24.52 -9.82
C LEU A 153 9.83 -24.76 -9.19
N GLU A 154 8.81 -25.09 -10.00
CA GLU A 154 7.48 -25.47 -9.50
C GLU A 154 7.51 -26.69 -8.57
N ASN A 155 8.44 -27.62 -8.75
CA ASN A 155 8.58 -28.75 -7.83
C ASN A 155 9.10 -28.30 -6.45
N TYR A 156 9.98 -27.29 -6.41
CA TYR A 156 10.39 -26.67 -5.13
C TYR A 156 9.22 -25.95 -4.47
N VAL A 157 8.37 -25.25 -5.24
CA VAL A 157 7.15 -24.62 -4.71
C VAL A 157 6.23 -25.66 -4.08
N LYS A 158 5.99 -26.80 -4.74
CA LYS A 158 5.15 -27.88 -4.20
C LYS A 158 5.69 -28.48 -2.90
N ALA A 159 7.00 -28.42 -2.69
CA ALA A 159 7.67 -28.89 -1.49
C ALA A 159 7.64 -27.90 -0.33
N LEU A 160 7.22 -26.64 -0.57
CA LEU A 160 7.08 -25.63 0.48
C LEU A 160 5.96 -25.97 1.47
N PRO A 161 6.06 -25.51 2.73
CA PRO A 161 4.94 -25.53 3.68
C PRO A 161 3.71 -24.83 3.07
N GLU A 162 2.52 -25.24 3.42
CA GLU A 162 1.27 -24.71 2.86
C GLU A 162 1.17 -23.18 2.98
N ARG A 163 1.61 -22.62 4.11
CA ARG A 163 1.63 -21.17 4.36
C ARG A 163 2.54 -20.39 3.39
N GLU A 164 3.61 -21.00 2.88
CA GLU A 164 4.59 -20.36 1.98
C GLU A 164 4.31 -20.65 0.51
N ARG A 165 3.36 -21.56 0.22
CA ARG A 165 3.11 -22.02 -1.15
C ARG A 165 2.60 -20.91 -2.06
N ALA A 166 1.67 -20.07 -1.58
CA ALA A 166 1.15 -18.94 -2.35
C ALA A 166 2.26 -17.94 -2.74
N GLU A 167 3.21 -17.68 -1.83
CA GLU A 167 4.40 -16.88 -2.11
C GLU A 167 5.27 -17.54 -3.18
N GLY A 168 5.52 -18.83 -3.03
CA GLY A 168 6.32 -19.59 -4.00
C GLY A 168 5.72 -19.60 -5.40
N GLU A 169 4.40 -19.79 -5.52
CA GLU A 169 3.68 -19.73 -6.79
C GLU A 169 3.75 -18.34 -7.43
N MET A 170 3.55 -17.29 -6.64
CA MET A 170 3.69 -15.91 -7.10
C MET A 170 5.10 -15.62 -7.62
N VAL A 171 6.13 -16.02 -6.86
CA VAL A 171 7.53 -15.85 -7.24
C VAL A 171 7.83 -16.59 -8.54
N ALA A 172 7.49 -17.87 -8.64
CA ALA A 172 7.77 -18.67 -9.83
C ALA A 172 7.06 -18.14 -11.08
N GLY A 173 5.75 -17.82 -10.95
CA GLY A 173 4.97 -17.28 -12.06
C GLY A 173 5.46 -15.91 -12.53
N THR A 174 5.76 -15.01 -11.60
CA THR A 174 6.20 -13.65 -11.92
C THR A 174 7.64 -13.63 -12.48
N LEU A 175 8.57 -14.40 -11.90
CA LEU A 175 9.92 -14.52 -12.44
C LEU A 175 9.91 -15.10 -13.86
N LYS A 176 9.03 -16.04 -14.18
CA LYS A 176 8.88 -16.57 -15.54
C LYS A 176 8.57 -15.46 -16.54
N LEU A 177 7.66 -14.54 -16.20
CA LEU A 177 7.32 -13.39 -17.05
C LEU A 177 8.51 -12.43 -17.20
N ILE A 178 9.25 -12.17 -16.12
CA ILE A 178 10.45 -11.32 -16.15
C ILE A 178 11.49 -11.91 -17.11
N PHE A 179 11.78 -13.19 -17.01
CA PHE A 179 12.76 -13.88 -17.88
C PHE A 179 12.29 -14.03 -19.32
N SER A 180 10.98 -14.06 -19.56
CA SER A 180 10.39 -14.04 -20.90
C SER A 180 10.36 -12.64 -21.53
N GLY A 181 10.73 -11.60 -20.79
CA GLY A 181 10.76 -10.22 -21.29
C GLY A 181 9.37 -9.59 -21.42
N GLU A 182 8.39 -10.05 -20.64
CA GLU A 182 7.04 -9.50 -20.62
C GLU A 182 7.01 -8.05 -20.13
N CYS A 183 5.95 -7.33 -20.50
CA CYS A 183 5.79 -5.94 -20.10
C CYS A 183 5.50 -5.81 -18.60
N GLU A 184 5.79 -4.64 -18.02
CA GLU A 184 5.61 -4.37 -16.59
C GLU A 184 4.18 -4.58 -16.12
N ASP A 185 3.19 -4.25 -16.96
CA ASP A 185 1.79 -4.42 -16.59
C ASP A 185 1.40 -5.89 -16.48
N SER A 186 1.93 -6.78 -17.36
CA SER A 186 1.74 -8.23 -17.27
C SER A 186 2.38 -8.79 -15.99
N ILE A 187 3.59 -8.37 -15.67
CA ILE A 187 4.32 -8.78 -14.47
C ILE A 187 3.56 -8.34 -13.20
N ARG A 188 3.09 -7.11 -13.20
CA ARG A 188 2.32 -6.53 -12.10
C ARG A 188 0.98 -7.23 -11.89
N GLU A 189 0.26 -7.52 -12.97
CA GLU A 189 -1.03 -8.21 -12.90
C GLU A 189 -0.86 -9.65 -12.42
N CYS A 190 0.20 -10.32 -12.83
CA CYS A 190 0.54 -11.66 -12.34
C CYS A 190 0.76 -11.64 -10.83
N ALA A 191 1.62 -10.77 -10.31
CA ALA A 191 1.86 -10.67 -8.87
C ALA A 191 0.58 -10.30 -8.09
N ALA A 192 -0.21 -9.36 -8.62
CA ALA A 192 -1.47 -8.92 -8.02
C ALA A 192 -2.51 -10.04 -7.91
N SER A 193 -2.54 -10.98 -8.86
CA SER A 193 -3.49 -12.08 -8.88
C SER A 193 -3.38 -13.01 -7.65
N TYR A 194 -2.20 -13.15 -7.09
CA TYR A 194 -1.95 -13.94 -5.88
C TYR A 194 -2.32 -13.22 -4.58
N ILE A 195 -2.36 -11.89 -4.59
CA ILE A 195 -2.75 -11.08 -3.42
C ILE A 195 -4.28 -11.04 -3.28
N GLY A 196 -4.99 -11.16 -4.42
CA GLY A 196 -6.44 -11.30 -4.48
C GLY A 196 -7.18 -10.03 -4.96
N MET A 197 -8.49 -10.18 -5.15
CA MET A 197 -9.36 -9.14 -5.72
C MET A 197 -9.39 -7.86 -4.86
N ASP A 198 -9.33 -7.99 -3.54
CA ASP A 198 -9.32 -6.86 -2.60
C ASP A 198 -8.19 -5.88 -2.89
N TYR A 199 -7.03 -6.39 -3.33
CA TYR A 199 -5.90 -5.57 -3.73
C TYR A 199 -6.22 -4.73 -4.97
N ARG A 200 -6.90 -5.31 -5.96
CA ARG A 200 -7.27 -4.65 -7.20
C ARG A 200 -8.32 -3.55 -6.98
N GLU A 201 -9.30 -3.80 -6.12
CA GLU A 201 -10.37 -2.84 -5.77
C GLU A 201 -9.80 -1.64 -5.00
N ARG A 202 -8.84 -1.85 -4.09
CA ARG A 202 -8.18 -0.78 -3.34
C ARG A 202 -7.34 0.13 -4.21
N ARG A 203 -6.81 -0.41 -5.29
CA ARG A 203 -5.86 0.29 -6.14
C ARG A 203 -6.47 1.42 -6.97
N GLY A 204 -7.79 1.38 -7.28
CA GLY A 204 -8.55 2.40 -8.00
C GLY A 204 -7.72 3.46 -8.71
N ASN A 205 -7.02 3.13 -9.78
CA ASN A 205 -6.18 4.00 -10.62
C ASN A 205 -4.83 4.50 -10.03
N LYS A 206 -4.35 4.04 -8.86
CA LYS A 206 -3.02 4.42 -8.32
C LYS A 206 -1.96 3.36 -8.61
N SER A 207 -0.70 3.76 -8.83
CA SER A 207 0.41 2.83 -9.08
C SER A 207 0.83 2.06 -7.82
N MET A 208 1.38 0.82 -7.96
CA MET A 208 1.79 -0.06 -6.85
C MET A 208 2.79 0.60 -5.89
N GLY A 209 3.69 1.44 -6.40
CA GLY A 209 4.66 2.18 -5.60
C GLY A 209 4.04 3.20 -4.62
N THR A 210 2.79 3.61 -4.82
CA THR A 210 2.08 4.49 -3.90
C THR A 210 1.47 3.71 -2.74
N VAL A 211 0.98 2.49 -2.98
CA VAL A 211 0.38 1.63 -1.95
C VAL A 211 1.43 1.17 -0.92
N LEU A 212 2.66 0.86 -1.37
CA LEU A 212 3.76 0.46 -0.48
C LEU A 212 4.29 1.62 0.39
N LYS A 213 4.14 2.88 -0.05
CA LYS A 213 4.51 4.05 0.76
C LYS A 213 3.45 4.43 1.79
N GLU A 214 2.19 4.07 1.58
CA GLU A 214 1.08 4.34 2.50
C GLU A 214 0.94 3.27 3.59
N SER A 215 1.63 2.12 3.49
CA SER A 215 1.64 1.05 4.49
C SER A 215 2.85 1.11 5.46
N ARG A 216 3.64 2.17 5.38
CA ARG A 216 4.70 2.53 6.35
C ARG A 216 4.25 3.71 7.20
#